data_9d406c469cfbf39d9d17df96ca0dbde0
#
_entry.id   9d406c469cfbf39d9d17df96ca0dbde0
#
_cell.length_a   1.000
_cell.length_b   1.000
_cell.length_c   1.000
_cell.angle_alpha   90.00
_cell.angle_beta   90.00
_cell.angle_gamma   90.00
#
_symmetry.space_group_name_H-M   'P 1'
#
loop_
_entity.id
_entity.type
_entity.pdbx_description
1 polymer ?
#
loop_
_entity_poly.entity_id
_entity_poly.type
_entity_poly.pdbx_seq_one_letter_code
_entity_poly.pdbx_strand_id
1 'polypeptide(L)'
;MVVDPRLNQRLIDLFSYRYRWQSLREIQNRTIPPILDGKNLLLIAGTASGKTEAVMIPVVNRLLEISAGLKCIYLAPLKSLINDVSSRLELMLRPFGLTVGKWHGDLTQSEKLTVAKEASVLVTTPESVEGIFLSDNRELLSCLEFIIIDEVHAFIDSPRGAQLASLMERIKILSGIDQQRIAMSATVGNPELLLEWLNGSSDRESELVVDEKRNKRTIEVLTEKEISPAKYLEKLLTETNDKVLVFSY
;
A
#
# COMPACT_ATOMS: atom_id res chain seq x y z
N MET A 1 18.35 6.92 15.78
CA MET A 1 17.28 7.26 14.83
C MET A 1 16.29 8.16 15.54
N VAL A 2 16.00 9.35 15.03
CA VAL A 2 14.90 10.20 15.55
C VAL A 2 13.63 9.69 14.92
N VAL A 3 12.70 9.21 15.74
CA VAL A 3 11.41 8.64 15.31
C VAL A 3 10.29 9.16 16.20
N ASP A 4 9.05 9.04 15.76
CA ASP A 4 7.89 9.39 16.58
C ASP A 4 7.93 8.57 17.88
N PRO A 5 7.82 9.20 19.07
CA PRO A 5 7.95 8.51 20.36
C PRO A 5 6.81 7.52 20.67
N ARG A 6 5.72 7.56 19.89
CA ARG A 6 4.60 6.62 20.02
C ARG A 6 4.87 5.28 19.34
N LEU A 7 5.93 5.17 18.53
CA LEU A 7 6.30 3.90 17.92
C LEU A 7 6.87 2.93 18.94
N ASN A 8 6.42 1.69 18.86
CA ASN A 8 6.90 0.60 19.70
C ASN A 8 8.41 0.38 19.49
N GLN A 9 9.17 0.28 20.57
CA GLN A 9 10.63 0.12 20.53
C GLN A 9 11.04 -1.11 19.72
N ARG A 10 10.28 -2.22 19.77
CA ARG A 10 10.56 -3.43 18.98
C ARG A 10 10.50 -3.17 17.46
N LEU A 11 9.61 -2.26 16.99
CA LEU A 11 9.58 -1.84 15.59
C LEU A 11 10.83 -1.06 15.23
N ILE A 12 11.23 -0.12 16.06
CA ILE A 12 12.44 0.69 15.88
C ILE A 12 13.68 -0.22 15.80
N ASP A 13 13.76 -1.19 16.70
CA ASP A 13 14.85 -2.16 16.74
C ASP A 13 14.87 -3.03 15.47
N LEU A 14 13.72 -3.49 15.00
CA LEU A 14 13.62 -4.26 13.75
C LEU A 14 14.22 -3.48 12.57
N PHE A 15 13.85 -2.22 12.40
CA PHE A 15 14.35 -1.39 11.28
C PHE A 15 15.82 -1.04 11.46
N SER A 16 16.27 -0.78 12.65
CA SER A 16 17.68 -0.44 12.93
C SER A 16 18.62 -1.64 12.73
N TYR A 17 18.28 -2.80 13.30
CA TYR A 17 19.17 -3.96 13.29
C TYR A 17 18.99 -4.85 12.06
N ARG A 18 17.76 -5.20 11.70
CA ARG A 18 17.49 -6.15 10.60
C ARG A 18 17.59 -5.49 9.24
N TYR A 19 17.01 -4.29 9.11
CA TYR A 19 17.02 -3.54 7.85
C TYR A 19 18.21 -2.57 7.75
N ARG A 20 19.01 -2.44 8.83
CA ARG A 20 20.19 -1.54 8.91
C ARG A 20 19.86 -0.09 8.58
N TRP A 21 18.66 0.36 8.92
CA TRP A 21 18.28 1.74 8.69
C TRP A 21 18.92 2.66 9.74
N GLN A 22 19.66 3.64 9.29
CA GLN A 22 20.26 4.66 10.17
C GLN A 22 19.26 5.75 10.53
N SER A 23 18.31 6.03 9.64
CA SER A 23 17.23 7.00 9.82
C SER A 23 16.02 6.61 8.96
N LEU A 24 14.86 7.08 9.35
CA LEU A 24 13.68 7.05 8.48
C LEU A 24 13.86 8.08 7.36
N ARG A 25 13.30 7.78 6.21
CA ARG A 25 13.19 8.74 5.10
C ARG A 25 12.22 9.85 5.49
N GLU A 26 12.39 11.04 4.92
CA GLU A 26 11.52 12.18 5.18
C GLU A 26 10.04 11.85 4.99
N ILE A 27 9.72 11.16 3.89
CA ILE A 27 8.34 10.73 3.60
C ILE A 27 7.77 9.81 4.70
N GLN A 28 8.59 8.93 5.29
CA GLN A 28 8.19 8.06 6.39
C GLN A 28 7.92 8.86 7.65
N ASN A 29 8.81 9.80 7.99
CA ASN A 29 8.61 10.69 9.15
C ASN A 29 7.34 11.55 9.04
N ARG A 30 6.97 11.98 7.83
CA ARG A 30 5.76 12.77 7.58
C ARG A 30 4.48 11.92 7.57
N THR A 31 4.58 10.64 7.23
CA THR A 31 3.44 9.71 7.11
C THR A 31 3.04 9.10 8.45
N ILE A 32 4.01 8.86 9.33
CA ILE A 32 3.78 8.17 10.61
C ILE A 32 2.82 8.93 11.54
N PRO A 33 3.01 10.23 11.84
CA PRO A 33 2.16 10.94 12.79
C PRO A 33 0.67 10.93 12.43
N PRO A 34 0.24 11.30 11.21
CA PRO A 34 -1.18 11.33 10.87
C PRO A 34 -1.85 9.95 10.93
N ILE A 35 -1.12 8.87 10.60
CA ILE A 35 -1.66 7.51 10.74
C ILE A 35 -1.83 7.14 12.22
N LEU A 36 -0.88 7.49 13.09
CA LEU A 36 -1.00 7.27 14.53
C LEU A 36 -2.10 8.11 15.17
N ASP A 37 -2.39 9.29 14.60
CA ASP A 37 -3.51 10.16 15.00
C ASP A 37 -4.87 9.62 14.55
N GLY A 38 -4.90 8.55 13.75
CA GLY A 38 -6.13 7.93 13.25
C GLY A 38 -6.74 8.66 12.05
N LYS A 39 -6.01 9.55 11.39
CA LYS A 39 -6.49 10.26 10.19
C LYS A 39 -6.51 9.36 8.96
N ASN A 40 -7.46 9.60 8.06
CA ASN A 40 -7.37 9.10 6.70
C ASN A 40 -6.18 9.75 5.99
N LEU A 41 -5.50 9.02 5.12
CA LEU A 41 -4.28 9.54 4.51
C LEU A 41 -4.20 9.22 3.02
N LEU A 42 -3.83 10.22 2.23
CA LEU A 42 -3.35 10.04 0.86
C LEU A 42 -1.85 10.33 0.81
N LEU A 43 -1.06 9.29 0.46
CA LEU A 43 0.39 9.38 0.30
C LEU A 43 0.75 9.39 -1.18
N ILE A 44 1.34 10.48 -1.67
CA ILE A 44 1.85 10.60 -3.03
C ILE A 44 3.37 10.66 -3.00
N ALA A 45 4.01 9.61 -3.52
CA ALA A 45 5.47 9.55 -3.56
C ALA A 45 5.93 8.64 -4.71
N GLY A 46 7.05 8.95 -5.31
CA GLY A 46 7.60 8.20 -6.45
C GLY A 46 7.79 6.71 -6.18
N THR A 47 8.05 5.93 -7.21
CA THR A 47 8.43 4.52 -7.09
C THR A 47 9.71 4.38 -6.26
N ALA A 48 9.84 3.30 -5.48
CA ALA A 48 10.98 3.03 -4.59
C ALA A 48 11.25 4.11 -3.49
N SER A 49 10.29 5.00 -3.22
CA SER A 49 10.38 5.99 -2.13
C SER A 49 10.24 5.38 -0.74
N GLY A 50 9.70 4.17 -0.63
CA GLY A 50 9.41 3.49 0.64
C GLY A 50 8.00 3.76 1.16
N LYS A 51 7.01 3.96 0.26
CA LYS A 51 5.59 4.17 0.59
C LYS A 51 5.01 3.05 1.45
N THR A 52 5.25 1.81 1.05
CA THR A 52 4.73 0.64 1.78
C THR A 52 5.20 0.64 3.23
N GLU A 53 6.48 0.86 3.46
CA GLU A 53 7.04 0.93 4.81
C GLU A 53 6.53 2.18 5.56
N ALA A 54 6.39 3.32 4.88
CA ALA A 54 5.87 4.56 5.47
C ALA A 54 4.47 4.36 6.07
N VAL A 55 3.61 3.61 5.37
CA VAL A 55 2.26 3.29 5.80
C VAL A 55 2.24 2.13 6.80
N MET A 56 2.97 1.06 6.52
CA MET A 56 2.87 -0.15 7.35
C MET A 56 3.54 -0.04 8.70
N ILE A 57 4.56 0.79 8.88
CA ILE A 57 5.18 1.01 10.20
C ILE A 57 4.15 1.46 11.25
N PRO A 58 3.41 2.57 11.06
CA PRO A 58 2.42 3.02 12.04
C PRO A 58 1.21 2.07 12.12
N VAL A 59 0.80 1.44 11.00
CA VAL A 59 -0.29 0.46 11.01
C VAL A 59 0.10 -0.76 11.84
N VAL A 60 1.28 -1.33 11.66
CA VAL A 60 1.77 -2.44 12.50
C VAL A 60 1.85 -2.03 13.96
N ASN A 61 2.31 -0.81 14.26
CA ASN A 61 2.30 -0.28 15.63
C ASN A 61 0.90 -0.36 16.26
N ARG A 62 -0.12 0.06 15.54
CA ARG A 62 -1.52 -0.02 16.00
C ARG A 62 -2.01 -1.46 16.10
N LEU A 63 -1.64 -2.33 15.15
CA LEU A 63 -2.02 -3.75 15.19
C LEU A 63 -1.48 -4.49 16.42
N LEU A 64 -0.37 -4.03 16.99
CA LEU A 64 0.19 -4.60 18.24
C LEU A 64 -0.62 -4.25 19.49
N GLU A 65 -1.48 -3.22 19.41
CA GLU A 65 -2.29 -2.72 20.52
C GLU A 65 -3.72 -3.30 20.53
N ILE A 66 -4.16 -3.88 19.42
CA ILE A 66 -5.53 -4.38 19.23
C ILE A 66 -5.59 -5.91 19.29
N SER A 67 -6.80 -6.44 19.53
CA SER A 67 -7.05 -7.89 19.61
C SER A 67 -6.70 -8.62 18.33
N ALA A 68 -6.38 -9.91 18.42
CA ALA A 68 -6.09 -10.75 17.25
C ALA A 68 -7.29 -10.84 16.26
N GLY A 69 -7.01 -11.30 15.05
CA GLY A 69 -7.95 -11.45 13.95
C GLY A 69 -7.66 -10.51 12.78
N LEU A 70 -8.49 -10.58 11.76
CA LEU A 70 -8.34 -9.74 10.56
C LEU A 70 -8.70 -8.29 10.87
N LYS A 71 -7.69 -7.43 10.89
CA LYS A 71 -7.81 -6.01 11.25
C LYS A 71 -7.47 -5.07 10.09
N CYS A 72 -6.73 -5.55 9.11
CA CYS A 72 -6.26 -4.75 7.99
C CYS A 72 -6.47 -5.46 6.66
N ILE A 73 -7.04 -4.76 5.71
CA ILE A 73 -7.04 -5.17 4.30
C ILE A 73 -6.07 -4.28 3.54
N TYR A 74 -5.16 -4.91 2.79
CA TYR A 74 -4.25 -4.27 1.87
C TYR A 74 -4.68 -4.58 0.44
N LEU A 75 -5.16 -3.59 -0.27
CA LEU A 75 -5.71 -3.70 -1.62
C LEU A 75 -4.63 -3.39 -2.66
N ALA A 76 -4.32 -4.37 -3.50
CA ALA A 76 -3.44 -4.21 -4.64
C ALA A 76 -4.24 -4.21 -5.95
N PRO A 77 -3.87 -3.40 -6.96
CA PRO A 77 -4.62 -3.32 -8.22
C PRO A 77 -4.49 -4.56 -9.09
N LEU A 78 -3.40 -5.32 -8.95
CA LEU A 78 -3.07 -6.48 -9.77
C LEU A 78 -2.67 -7.68 -8.91
N LYS A 79 -3.06 -8.88 -9.33
CA LYS A 79 -2.69 -10.14 -8.68
C LYS A 79 -1.16 -10.35 -8.58
N SER A 80 -0.40 -9.91 -9.58
CA SER A 80 1.06 -10.01 -9.57
C SER A 80 1.70 -9.25 -8.41
N LEU A 81 1.12 -8.12 -8.00
CA LEU A 81 1.61 -7.32 -6.88
C LEU A 81 1.30 -7.94 -5.52
N ILE A 82 0.25 -8.76 -5.41
CA ILE A 82 -0.12 -9.43 -4.15
C ILE A 82 1.03 -10.26 -3.61
N ASN A 83 1.70 -11.05 -4.45
CA ASN A 83 2.79 -11.92 -4.02
C ASN A 83 4.00 -11.13 -3.51
N ASP A 84 4.40 -10.08 -4.24
CA ASP A 84 5.53 -9.22 -3.85
C ASP A 84 5.25 -8.51 -2.53
N VAL A 85 4.12 -7.81 -2.46
CA VAL A 85 3.70 -7.08 -1.26
C VAL A 85 3.58 -8.02 -0.06
N SER A 86 2.90 -9.16 -0.23
CA SER A 86 2.72 -10.11 0.87
C SER A 86 4.05 -10.61 1.40
N SER A 87 4.99 -10.97 0.53
CA SER A 87 6.32 -11.45 0.96
C SER A 87 7.09 -10.39 1.74
N ARG A 88 6.98 -9.12 1.33
CA ARG A 88 7.59 -7.98 2.05
C ARG A 88 6.92 -7.77 3.41
N LEU A 89 5.59 -7.82 3.47
CA LEU A 89 4.83 -7.66 4.72
C LEU A 89 5.08 -8.84 5.67
N GLU A 90 5.16 -10.08 5.19
CA GLU A 90 5.51 -11.24 6.02
C GLU A 90 6.84 -11.05 6.76
N LEU A 91 7.86 -10.53 6.06
CA LEU A 91 9.16 -10.24 6.68
C LEU A 91 9.06 -9.16 7.79
N MET A 92 8.16 -8.21 7.63
CA MET A 92 7.93 -7.12 8.59
C MET A 92 7.08 -7.58 9.78
N LEU A 93 6.00 -8.33 9.55
CA LEU A 93 4.98 -8.66 10.54
C LEU A 93 5.33 -9.89 11.38
N ARG A 94 5.98 -10.90 10.78
CA ARG A 94 6.32 -12.16 11.44
C ARG A 94 7.08 -12.02 12.77
N PRO A 95 8.04 -11.08 12.93
CA PRO A 95 8.74 -10.90 14.22
C PRO A 95 7.83 -10.49 15.38
N PHE A 96 6.62 -10.01 15.08
CA PHE A 96 5.63 -9.57 16.06
C PHE A 96 4.50 -10.58 16.29
N GLY A 97 4.56 -11.74 15.64
CA GLY A 97 3.50 -12.74 15.69
C GLY A 97 2.25 -12.37 14.88
N LEU A 98 2.34 -11.34 14.02
CA LEU A 98 1.28 -10.96 13.10
C LEU A 98 1.40 -11.77 11.80
N THR A 99 0.26 -12.16 11.25
CA THR A 99 0.18 -13.02 10.06
C THR A 99 -0.33 -12.24 8.85
N VAL A 100 0.23 -12.56 7.69
CA VAL A 100 -0.18 -12.01 6.39
C VAL A 100 -0.90 -13.09 5.61
N GLY A 101 -2.15 -12.85 5.27
CA GLY A 101 -2.93 -13.69 4.37
C GLY A 101 -2.84 -13.19 2.94
N LYS A 102 -2.78 -14.12 1.99
CA LYS A 102 -2.87 -13.84 0.55
C LYS A 102 -4.19 -14.39 0.04
N TRP A 103 -4.97 -13.54 -0.61
CA TRP A 103 -6.22 -13.97 -1.22
C TRP A 103 -6.25 -13.60 -2.68
N HIS A 104 -6.12 -14.57 -3.55
CA HIS A 104 -6.22 -14.41 -5.00
C HIS A 104 -7.02 -15.56 -5.62
N GLY A 105 -7.36 -15.44 -6.92
CA GLY A 105 -8.27 -16.34 -7.61
C GLY A 105 -7.89 -17.83 -7.64
N ASP A 106 -6.60 -18.13 -7.48
CA ASP A 106 -6.06 -19.47 -7.66
C ASP A 106 -6.21 -20.38 -6.42
N LEU A 107 -6.62 -19.82 -5.28
CA LEU A 107 -6.91 -20.58 -4.07
C LEU A 107 -8.33 -21.16 -4.09
N THR A 108 -8.49 -22.35 -3.53
CA THR A 108 -9.82 -22.94 -3.27
C THR A 108 -10.58 -22.13 -2.22
N GLN A 109 -11.90 -22.29 -2.19
CA GLN A 109 -12.73 -21.55 -1.23
C GLN A 109 -12.37 -21.88 0.24
N SER A 110 -12.05 -23.13 0.54
CA SER A 110 -11.63 -23.54 1.89
C SER A 110 -10.28 -22.94 2.30
N GLU A 111 -9.29 -22.92 1.41
CA GLU A 111 -7.98 -22.29 1.66
C GLU A 111 -8.13 -20.79 1.91
N LYS A 112 -8.93 -20.11 1.09
CA LYS A 112 -9.24 -18.70 1.25
C LYS A 112 -9.77 -18.36 2.65
N LEU A 113 -10.71 -19.16 3.14
CA LEU A 113 -11.32 -18.96 4.45
C LEU A 113 -10.33 -19.18 5.59
N THR A 114 -9.52 -20.23 5.51
CA THR A 114 -8.48 -20.49 6.51
C THR A 114 -7.49 -19.33 6.57
N VAL A 115 -7.00 -18.90 5.41
CA VAL A 115 -6.08 -17.76 5.29
C VAL A 115 -6.67 -16.49 5.89
N ALA A 116 -7.94 -16.17 5.59
CA ALA A 116 -8.56 -14.94 6.10
C ALA A 116 -8.82 -14.98 7.62
N LYS A 117 -9.15 -16.15 8.17
CA LYS A 117 -9.38 -16.32 9.63
C LYS A 117 -8.08 -16.18 10.44
N GLU A 118 -6.97 -16.60 9.88
CA GLU A 118 -5.67 -16.60 10.56
C GLU A 118 -4.88 -15.29 10.32
N ALA A 119 -5.27 -14.49 9.31
CA ALA A 119 -4.57 -13.29 8.94
C ALA A 119 -4.83 -12.12 9.91
N SER A 120 -3.79 -11.39 10.25
CA SER A 120 -3.88 -10.05 10.83
C SER A 120 -4.02 -8.98 9.73
N VAL A 121 -3.35 -9.19 8.61
CA VAL A 121 -3.39 -8.37 7.39
C VAL A 121 -3.70 -9.26 6.19
N LEU A 122 -4.73 -8.93 5.44
CA LEU A 122 -5.11 -9.65 4.21
C LEU A 122 -4.72 -8.82 2.98
N VAL A 123 -3.81 -9.36 2.16
CA VAL A 123 -3.41 -8.74 0.88
C VAL A 123 -4.24 -9.35 -0.24
N THR A 124 -4.98 -8.51 -0.95
CA THR A 124 -5.97 -8.97 -1.92
C THR A 124 -6.33 -7.89 -2.95
N THR A 125 -7.32 -8.16 -3.81
CA THR A 125 -7.92 -7.17 -4.73
C THR A 125 -9.31 -6.74 -4.26
N PRO A 126 -9.81 -5.56 -4.69
CA PRO A 126 -11.17 -5.12 -4.36
C PRO A 126 -12.25 -6.13 -4.72
N GLU A 127 -12.12 -6.79 -5.87
CA GLU A 127 -13.07 -7.79 -6.35
C GLU A 127 -13.13 -9.02 -5.42
N SER A 128 -12.00 -9.37 -4.82
CA SER A 128 -11.94 -10.48 -3.86
C SER A 128 -12.63 -10.10 -2.53
N VAL A 129 -12.45 -8.86 -2.07
CA VAL A 129 -13.17 -8.36 -0.87
C VAL A 129 -14.67 -8.29 -1.12
N GLU A 130 -15.09 -7.86 -2.31
CA GLU A 130 -16.48 -7.89 -2.72
C GLU A 130 -17.04 -9.32 -2.63
N GLY A 131 -16.28 -10.32 -3.12
CA GLY A 131 -16.63 -11.73 -3.00
C GLY A 131 -16.79 -12.20 -1.56
N ILE A 132 -15.94 -11.75 -0.62
CA ILE A 132 -16.10 -12.02 0.81
C ILE A 132 -17.37 -11.37 1.33
N PHE A 133 -17.58 -10.10 1.01
CA PHE A 133 -18.74 -9.32 1.48
C PHE A 133 -20.08 -9.95 1.06
N LEU A 134 -20.14 -10.48 -0.14
CA LEU A 134 -21.36 -11.12 -0.70
C LEU A 134 -21.54 -12.58 -0.26
N SER A 135 -20.56 -13.16 0.43
CA SER A 135 -20.61 -14.54 0.92
C SER A 135 -21.11 -14.63 2.36
N ASP A 136 -21.36 -15.86 2.83
CA ASP A 136 -21.68 -16.17 4.23
C ASP A 136 -20.53 -15.82 5.19
N ASN A 137 -19.35 -15.45 4.66
CA ASN A 137 -18.16 -15.12 5.44
C ASN A 137 -17.93 -13.62 5.62
N ARG A 138 -18.91 -12.78 5.30
CA ARG A 138 -18.83 -11.32 5.46
C ARG A 138 -18.45 -10.87 6.87
N GLU A 139 -18.75 -11.68 7.89
CA GLU A 139 -18.39 -11.42 9.28
C GLU A 139 -16.87 -11.29 9.49
N LEU A 140 -16.04 -11.84 8.59
CA LEU A 140 -14.59 -11.60 8.60
C LEU A 140 -14.22 -10.12 8.45
N LEU A 141 -15.11 -9.33 7.83
CA LEU A 141 -14.90 -7.89 7.60
C LEU A 141 -15.44 -7.03 8.77
N SER A 142 -16.13 -7.61 9.74
CA SER A 142 -16.79 -6.87 10.84
C SER A 142 -15.81 -6.25 11.85
N CYS A 143 -14.56 -6.72 11.90
CA CYS A 143 -13.55 -6.26 12.82
C CYS A 143 -12.43 -5.46 12.18
N LEU A 144 -12.62 -5.03 10.94
CA LEU A 144 -11.59 -4.25 10.23
C LEU A 144 -11.41 -2.87 10.84
N GLU A 145 -10.14 -2.51 11.05
CA GLU A 145 -9.70 -1.21 11.54
C GLU A 145 -9.06 -0.37 10.41
N PHE A 146 -8.44 -1.05 9.43
CA PHE A 146 -7.67 -0.41 8.37
C PHE A 146 -8.05 -0.92 6.98
N ILE A 147 -8.17 0.01 6.03
CA ILE A 147 -8.24 -0.26 4.59
C ILE A 147 -7.10 0.49 3.92
N ILE A 148 -6.12 -0.25 3.40
CA ILE A 148 -4.97 0.30 2.69
C ILE A 148 -5.16 0.04 1.20
N ILE A 149 -5.00 1.08 0.38
CA ILE A 149 -5.16 1.02 -1.08
C ILE A 149 -3.83 1.38 -1.73
N ASP A 150 -3.19 0.39 -2.34
CA ASP A 150 -1.95 0.60 -3.07
C ASP A 150 -2.22 0.99 -4.52
N GLU A 151 -1.36 1.84 -5.07
CA GLU A 151 -1.45 2.37 -6.43
C GLU A 151 -2.88 2.83 -6.78
N VAL A 152 -3.47 3.63 -5.89
CA VAL A 152 -4.89 4.05 -5.96
C VAL A 152 -5.27 4.68 -7.30
N HIS A 153 -4.30 5.26 -8.05
CA HIS A 153 -4.52 5.79 -9.39
C HIS A 153 -5.02 4.73 -10.40
N ALA A 154 -4.77 3.44 -10.14
CA ALA A 154 -5.28 2.36 -10.98
C ALA A 154 -6.79 2.13 -10.83
N PHE A 155 -7.43 2.72 -9.84
CA PHE A 155 -8.86 2.60 -9.57
C PHE A 155 -9.66 3.84 -9.97
N ILE A 156 -9.04 5.03 -9.89
CA ILE A 156 -9.68 6.31 -10.19
C ILE A 156 -10.17 6.33 -11.65
N ASP A 157 -11.28 7.03 -11.87
CA ASP A 157 -11.91 7.19 -13.18
C ASP A 157 -12.32 5.87 -13.85
N SER A 158 -12.53 4.83 -13.05
CA SER A 158 -12.92 3.50 -13.53
C SER A 158 -14.11 2.93 -12.75
N PRO A 159 -14.86 1.99 -13.33
CA PRO A 159 -15.91 1.26 -12.60
C PRO A 159 -15.40 0.58 -11.32
N ARG A 160 -14.12 0.15 -11.29
CA ARG A 160 -13.47 -0.44 -10.11
C ARG A 160 -13.37 0.56 -8.96
N GLY A 161 -13.10 1.84 -9.25
CA GLY A 161 -13.06 2.89 -8.24
C GLY A 161 -14.43 3.16 -7.62
N ALA A 162 -15.48 3.20 -8.42
CA ALA A 162 -16.85 3.34 -7.92
C ALA A 162 -17.26 2.13 -7.04
N GLN A 163 -16.91 0.91 -7.48
CA GLN A 163 -17.14 -0.31 -6.71
C GLN A 163 -16.39 -0.28 -5.38
N LEU A 164 -15.11 0.12 -5.38
CA LEU A 164 -14.28 0.20 -4.18
C LEU A 164 -14.82 1.24 -3.18
N ALA A 165 -15.23 2.43 -3.65
CA ALA A 165 -15.87 3.42 -2.80
C ALA A 165 -17.14 2.86 -2.14
N SER A 166 -18.04 2.26 -2.92
CA SER A 166 -19.24 1.61 -2.40
C SER A 166 -18.92 0.49 -1.40
N LEU A 167 -17.86 -0.31 -1.66
CA LEU A 167 -17.46 -1.40 -0.78
C LEU A 167 -16.96 -0.87 0.58
N MET A 168 -16.17 0.19 0.61
CA MET A 168 -15.70 0.82 1.85
C MET A 168 -16.88 1.30 2.70
N GLU A 169 -17.88 1.93 2.10
CA GLU A 169 -19.08 2.38 2.81
C GLU A 169 -19.88 1.21 3.38
N ARG A 170 -20.05 0.14 2.61
CA ARG A 170 -20.77 -1.06 3.06
C ARG A 170 -20.04 -1.78 4.19
N ILE A 171 -18.71 -1.82 4.16
CA ILE A 171 -17.91 -2.39 5.26
C ILE A 171 -18.06 -1.53 6.53
N LYS A 172 -18.06 -0.19 6.43
CA LYS A 172 -18.32 0.73 7.56
C LYS A 172 -19.70 0.42 8.19
N ILE A 173 -20.72 0.25 7.37
CA ILE A 173 -22.08 -0.08 7.84
C ILE A 173 -22.12 -1.47 8.50
N LEU A 174 -21.50 -2.48 7.88
CA LEU A 174 -21.50 -3.86 8.39
C LEU A 174 -20.80 -3.95 9.76
N SER A 175 -19.64 -3.30 9.91
CA SER A 175 -18.81 -3.38 11.10
C SER A 175 -19.24 -2.42 12.22
N GLY A 176 -19.91 -1.33 11.87
CA GLY A 176 -20.12 -0.18 12.78
C GLY A 176 -18.84 0.56 13.13
N ILE A 177 -17.72 0.24 12.47
CA ILE A 177 -16.42 0.87 12.65
C ILE A 177 -16.17 1.80 11.48
N ASP A 178 -15.71 3.02 11.75
CA ASP A 178 -15.17 3.90 10.72
C ASP A 178 -13.70 3.54 10.49
N GLN A 179 -13.43 2.67 9.51
CA GLN A 179 -12.08 2.20 9.19
C GLN A 179 -11.18 3.37 8.81
N GLN A 180 -9.95 3.34 9.27
CA GLN A 180 -8.93 4.27 8.79
C GLN A 180 -8.56 3.91 7.34
N ARG A 181 -8.74 4.86 6.42
CA ARG A 181 -8.51 4.68 4.98
C ARG A 181 -7.19 5.31 4.59
N ILE A 182 -6.29 4.51 4.05
CA ILE A 182 -4.95 4.97 3.66
C ILE A 182 -4.72 4.58 2.20
N ALA A 183 -4.47 5.57 1.36
CA ALA A 183 -4.19 5.35 -0.06
C ALA A 183 -2.78 5.79 -0.43
N MET A 184 -2.15 5.04 -1.33
CA MET A 184 -0.81 5.33 -1.85
C MET A 184 -0.85 5.43 -3.37
N SER A 185 -0.10 6.39 -3.91
CA SER A 185 0.08 6.56 -5.36
C SER A 185 1.48 7.06 -5.71
N ALA A 186 1.91 6.78 -6.94
CA ALA A 186 3.15 7.38 -7.47
C ALA A 186 2.90 8.78 -8.02
N THR A 187 1.79 8.98 -8.72
CA THR A 187 1.40 10.25 -9.35
C THR A 187 -0.13 10.38 -9.36
N VAL A 188 -0.62 11.59 -9.17
CA VAL A 188 -2.06 11.90 -9.25
C VAL A 188 -2.23 13.28 -9.86
N GLY A 189 -3.23 13.44 -10.74
CA GLY A 189 -3.53 14.73 -11.39
C GLY A 189 -4.21 15.73 -10.44
N ASN A 190 -5.11 15.25 -9.58
CA ASN A 190 -5.82 16.07 -8.59
C ASN A 190 -5.86 15.34 -7.24
N PRO A 191 -4.87 15.61 -6.36
CA PRO A 191 -4.77 14.97 -5.06
C PRO A 191 -5.94 15.26 -4.12
N GLU A 192 -6.47 16.48 -4.15
CA GLU A 192 -7.55 16.91 -3.27
C GLU A 192 -8.83 16.15 -3.57
N LEU A 193 -9.21 16.03 -4.84
CA LEU A 193 -10.37 15.25 -5.26
C LEU A 193 -10.22 13.76 -4.91
N LEU A 194 -9.00 13.22 -5.03
CA LEU A 194 -8.74 11.84 -4.64
C LEU A 194 -8.86 11.64 -3.13
N LEU A 195 -8.42 12.61 -2.34
CA LEU A 195 -8.57 12.58 -0.89
C LEU A 195 -10.05 12.64 -0.47
N GLU A 196 -10.86 13.49 -1.13
CA GLU A 196 -12.31 13.53 -0.93
C GLU A 196 -12.97 12.18 -1.28
N TRP A 197 -12.59 11.58 -2.40
CA TRP A 197 -13.06 10.26 -2.80
C TRP A 197 -12.68 9.18 -1.76
N LEU A 198 -11.46 9.21 -1.23
CA LEU A 198 -10.99 8.27 -0.21
C LEU A 198 -11.80 8.42 1.09
N ASN A 199 -12.07 9.65 1.48
CA ASN A 199 -12.83 9.93 2.70
C ASN A 199 -14.26 9.42 2.61
N GLY A 200 -14.96 9.64 1.49
CA GLY A 200 -16.36 9.27 1.37
C GLY A 200 -17.19 9.79 2.54
N SER A 201 -17.87 8.90 3.27
CA SER A 201 -18.64 9.22 4.47
C SER A 201 -17.88 9.05 5.79
N SER A 202 -16.54 8.95 5.75
CA SER A 202 -15.75 8.84 6.98
C SER A 202 -15.79 10.15 7.79
N ASP A 203 -15.94 10.03 9.10
CA ASP A 203 -15.91 11.15 10.03
C ASP A 203 -14.48 11.48 10.52
N ARG A 204 -13.47 10.72 10.03
CA ARG A 204 -12.07 10.94 10.37
C ARG A 204 -11.53 12.18 9.66
N GLU A 205 -10.67 12.92 10.34
CA GLU A 205 -9.82 13.90 9.66
C GLU A 205 -9.00 13.23 8.57
N SER A 206 -8.60 14.00 7.57
CA SER A 206 -7.79 13.51 6.48
C SER A 206 -6.55 14.35 6.25
N GLU A 207 -5.48 13.73 5.76
CA GLU A 207 -4.23 14.39 5.48
C GLU A 207 -3.64 13.95 4.14
N LEU A 208 -3.09 14.91 3.40
CA LEU A 208 -2.36 14.70 2.16
C LEU A 208 -0.86 14.82 2.44
N VAL A 209 -0.11 13.76 2.16
CA VAL A 209 1.35 13.76 2.25
C VAL A 209 1.94 13.58 0.86
N VAL A 210 2.67 14.57 0.38
CA VAL A 210 3.31 14.57 -0.94
C VAL A 210 4.83 14.58 -0.77
N ASP A 211 5.52 13.62 -1.42
CA ASP A 211 6.98 13.67 -1.53
C ASP A 211 7.37 14.59 -2.68
N GLU A 212 7.89 15.75 -2.34
CA GLU A 212 8.33 16.77 -3.31
C GLU A 212 9.67 16.44 -3.97
N LYS A 213 10.35 15.37 -3.53
CA LYS A 213 11.62 14.97 -4.12
C LYS A 213 11.44 14.48 -5.55
N ARG A 214 11.54 15.41 -6.47
CA ARG A 214 11.69 15.08 -7.90
C ARG A 214 13.09 14.48 -8.10
N ASN A 215 13.17 13.19 -8.37
CA ASN A 215 14.40 12.63 -8.92
C ASN A 215 14.72 13.41 -10.21
N LYS A 216 15.89 14.06 -10.24
CA LYS A 216 16.36 14.68 -11.46
C LYS A 216 16.46 13.59 -12.53
N ARG A 217 15.60 13.68 -13.53
CA ARG A 217 15.63 12.80 -14.69
C ARG A 217 16.21 13.60 -15.84
N THR A 218 17.20 13.06 -16.49
CA THR A 218 17.66 13.57 -17.78
C THR A 218 16.86 12.83 -18.84
N ILE A 219 16.11 13.58 -19.65
CA ILE A 219 15.37 13.02 -20.80
C ILE A 219 16.13 13.44 -22.03
N GLU A 220 16.65 12.47 -22.75
CA GLU A 220 17.27 12.65 -24.06
C GLU A 220 16.32 12.10 -25.12
N VAL A 221 15.89 12.96 -26.03
CA VAL A 221 15.03 12.58 -27.14
C VAL A 221 15.90 12.48 -28.38
N LEU A 222 16.06 11.28 -28.88
CA LEU A 222 16.81 11.00 -30.09
C LEU A 222 15.85 10.65 -31.22
N THR A 223 16.14 11.16 -32.41
CA THR A 223 15.38 10.81 -33.61
C THR A 223 16.07 9.66 -34.36
N GLU A 224 15.31 8.85 -35.07
CA GLU A 224 15.84 7.77 -35.91
C GLU A 224 16.84 8.27 -36.98
N LYS A 225 16.82 9.58 -37.30
CA LYS A 225 17.78 10.21 -38.20
C LYS A 225 19.16 10.40 -37.55
N GLU A 226 19.21 10.49 -36.23
CA GLU A 226 20.46 10.72 -35.47
C GLU A 226 21.13 9.40 -35.11
N ILE A 227 20.36 8.42 -34.66
CA ILE A 227 20.87 7.09 -34.34
C ILE A 227 19.76 6.05 -34.41
N SER A 228 20.04 4.87 -34.97
CA SER A 228 19.08 3.79 -34.94
C SER A 228 18.90 3.23 -33.52
N PRO A 229 17.68 2.80 -33.11
CA PRO A 229 17.43 2.27 -31.77
C PRO A 229 18.38 1.14 -31.35
N ALA A 230 18.72 0.24 -32.27
CA ALA A 230 19.64 -0.87 -32.01
C ALA A 230 21.07 -0.39 -31.70
N LYS A 231 21.61 0.59 -32.46
CA LYS A 231 22.93 1.15 -32.19
C LYS A 231 22.98 1.96 -30.90
N TYR A 232 21.88 2.64 -30.56
CA TYR A 232 21.78 3.37 -29.30
C TYR A 232 21.78 2.42 -28.09
N LEU A 233 21.03 1.32 -28.18
CA LEU A 233 21.04 0.27 -27.15
C LEU A 233 22.43 -0.35 -26.98
N GLU A 234 23.12 -0.68 -28.08
CA GLU A 234 24.47 -1.21 -28.04
C GLU A 234 25.43 -0.23 -27.33
N LYS A 235 25.34 1.05 -27.66
CA LYS A 235 26.09 2.12 -26.99
C LYS A 235 25.78 2.18 -25.49
N LEU A 236 24.51 2.21 -25.09
CA LEU A 236 24.11 2.23 -23.68
C LEU A 236 24.65 1.02 -22.91
N LEU A 237 24.56 -0.17 -23.47
CA LEU A 237 25.02 -1.42 -22.85
C LEU A 237 26.56 -1.47 -22.69
N THR A 238 27.29 -0.78 -23.55
CA THR A 238 28.77 -0.74 -23.51
C THR A 238 29.31 0.39 -22.65
N GLU A 239 28.62 1.50 -22.56
CA GLU A 239 29.10 2.73 -21.88
C GLU A 239 28.61 2.85 -20.42
N THR A 240 27.57 2.10 -20.02
CA THR A 240 27.02 2.17 -18.66
C THR A 240 27.16 0.85 -17.92
N ASN A 241 27.61 0.91 -16.67
CA ASN A 241 27.56 -0.21 -15.72
C ASN A 241 26.20 -0.27 -14.99
N ASP A 242 25.24 0.56 -15.38
CA ASP A 242 23.93 0.67 -14.75
C ASP A 242 22.91 -0.31 -15.35
N LYS A 243 21.83 -0.54 -14.63
CA LYS A 243 20.70 -1.33 -15.14
C LYS A 243 19.96 -0.53 -16.21
N VAL A 244 19.84 -1.09 -17.39
CA VAL A 244 19.10 -0.52 -18.52
C VAL A 244 17.74 -1.20 -18.63
N LEU A 245 16.65 -0.43 -18.62
CA LEU A 245 15.30 -0.92 -18.86
C LEU A 245 14.82 -0.42 -20.22
N VAL A 246 14.48 -1.33 -21.12
CA VAL A 246 14.03 -1.03 -22.46
C VAL A 246 12.56 -1.36 -22.59
N PHE A 247 11.79 -0.39 -23.09
CA PHE A 247 10.40 -0.60 -23.47
C PHE A 247 10.32 -0.55 -25.00
N SER A 248 9.72 -1.57 -25.62
CA SER A 248 9.39 -1.59 -27.04
C SER A 248 7.87 -1.67 -27.21
N TYR A 249 7.35 -0.95 -28.19
CA TYR A 249 5.95 -1.00 -28.61
C TYR A 249 5.83 -1.84 -29.87
#